data_c643430c4f6fb68c600bd7fa7d526e74
#
_entry.id   c643430c4f6fb68c600bd7fa7d526e74
#
_cell.length_a   1.000
_cell.length_b   1.000
_cell.length_c   1.000
_cell.angle_alpha   90.00
_cell.angle_beta   90.00
_cell.angle_gamma   90.00
#
_symmetry.space_group_name_H-M   'P 1'
#
loop_
_entity.id
_entity.type
_entity.pdbx_description
1 polymer ?
#
loop_
_entity_poly.entity_id
_entity_poly.type
_entity_poly.pdbx_seq_one_letter_code
_entity_poly.pdbx_strand_id
1 'polypeptide(L)'
;MKRIAIYGKGGIGKSTTVSNMSAALAGKGYTVMQIGCDPKADSTISLRQGRDLTPVLDTYRDKIKNIQLEDMYTIGYNGVICVEAGGPTPGIGCAGRGVAKALDLLKQKNFEEVLHPDVVFYDVLGDVVCGGFSMPLRKNYADNVYVISSGEQMAIYAAMNLGLAMENFKRRGHNGLSGIIANKRNVNGEDEKLHTLSEDLECPIVGTIEHSMVVKRASDDAFTVAEAFPDDPMVDVYTKIAMEIINRD
;
A
#
# COMPACT_ATOMS: atom_id res chain seq x y z
N MET A 1 6.98 -10.29 12.41
CA MET A 1 6.73 -9.14 11.52
C MET A 1 6.47 -9.63 10.10
N LYS A 2 5.40 -9.19 9.45
CA LYS A 2 5.11 -9.44 8.02
C LYS A 2 5.24 -8.14 7.25
N ARG A 3 5.90 -8.15 6.10
CA ARG A 3 6.10 -6.98 5.24
C ARG A 3 5.42 -7.22 3.90
N ILE A 4 4.48 -6.36 3.55
CA ILE A 4 3.57 -6.55 2.42
C ILE A 4 3.62 -5.33 1.51
N ALA A 5 3.91 -5.54 0.23
CA ALA A 5 3.85 -4.50 -0.78
C ALA A 5 2.56 -4.61 -1.59
N ILE A 6 1.84 -3.51 -1.71
CA ILE A 6 0.59 -3.41 -2.46
C ILE A 6 0.81 -2.48 -3.65
N TYR A 7 0.59 -3.00 -4.85
CA TYR A 7 0.69 -2.29 -6.12
C TYR A 7 -0.69 -2.15 -6.76
N GLY A 8 -0.84 -1.27 -7.70
CA GLY A 8 -2.07 -1.10 -8.47
C GLY A 8 -2.11 0.24 -9.20
N LYS A 9 -2.92 0.30 -10.25
CA LYS A 9 -3.11 1.50 -11.08
C LYS A 9 -3.52 2.71 -10.24
N GLY A 10 -3.09 3.91 -10.62
CA GLY A 10 -3.56 5.16 -10.03
C GLY A 10 -5.11 5.24 -10.05
N GLY A 11 -5.71 5.63 -8.92
CA GLY A 11 -7.16 5.73 -8.77
C GLY A 11 -7.91 4.41 -8.59
N ILE A 12 -7.23 3.25 -8.54
CA ILE A 12 -7.87 1.94 -8.32
C ILE A 12 -8.43 1.75 -6.89
N GLY A 13 -8.14 2.65 -5.97
CA GLY A 13 -8.51 2.54 -4.55
C GLY A 13 -7.46 1.84 -3.70
N LYS A 14 -6.22 1.77 -4.17
CA LYS A 14 -5.12 1.11 -3.48
C LYS A 14 -4.90 1.68 -2.07
N SER A 15 -4.65 2.98 -1.93
CA SER A 15 -4.41 3.64 -0.64
C SER A 15 -5.62 3.54 0.29
N THR A 16 -6.83 3.66 -0.23
CA THR A 16 -8.08 3.42 0.52
C THR A 16 -8.12 1.99 1.08
N THR A 17 -7.80 1.00 0.25
CA THR A 17 -7.79 -0.41 0.67
C THR A 17 -6.72 -0.66 1.72
N VAL A 18 -5.50 -0.18 1.51
CA VAL A 18 -4.39 -0.36 2.46
C VAL A 18 -4.71 0.30 3.80
N SER A 19 -5.24 1.54 3.81
CA SER A 19 -5.61 2.24 5.04
C SER A 19 -6.72 1.53 5.81
N ASN A 20 -7.74 0.99 5.11
CA ASN A 20 -8.80 0.22 5.75
C ASN A 20 -8.30 -1.12 6.32
N MET A 21 -7.41 -1.82 5.61
CA MET A 21 -6.75 -3.03 6.12
C MET A 21 -5.87 -2.72 7.34
N SER A 22 -5.11 -1.61 7.30
CA SER A 22 -4.28 -1.15 8.41
C SER A 22 -5.13 -0.85 9.66
N ALA A 23 -6.24 -0.10 9.49
CA ALA A 23 -7.17 0.20 10.55
C ALA A 23 -7.82 -1.05 11.14
N ALA A 24 -8.22 -2.00 10.28
CA ALA A 24 -8.85 -3.25 10.67
C ALA A 24 -7.89 -4.15 11.50
N LEU A 25 -6.63 -4.28 11.08
CA LEU A 25 -5.62 -5.04 11.84
C LEU A 25 -5.27 -4.35 13.16
N ALA A 26 -5.14 -3.03 13.17
CA ALA A 26 -4.92 -2.28 14.42
C ALA A 26 -6.08 -2.48 15.39
N GLY A 27 -7.32 -2.52 14.92
CA GLY A 27 -8.50 -2.87 15.71
C GLY A 27 -8.49 -4.31 16.27
N LYS A 28 -7.69 -5.21 15.69
CA LYS A 28 -7.43 -6.57 16.19
C LYS A 28 -6.22 -6.67 17.12
N GLY A 29 -5.56 -5.54 17.43
CA GLY A 29 -4.43 -5.48 18.36
C GLY A 29 -3.05 -5.64 17.72
N TYR A 30 -2.96 -5.65 16.37
CA TYR A 30 -1.66 -5.63 15.69
C TYR A 30 -1.04 -4.24 15.70
N THR A 31 0.27 -4.16 15.90
CA THR A 31 1.04 -2.94 15.63
C THR A 31 1.29 -2.84 14.13
N VAL A 32 0.60 -1.91 13.46
CA VAL A 32 0.63 -1.76 12.00
C VAL A 32 1.38 -0.50 11.61
N MET A 33 2.26 -0.62 10.62
CA MET A 33 2.93 0.51 9.97
C MET A 33 2.51 0.58 8.50
N GLN A 34 2.05 1.73 8.04
CA GLN A 34 1.76 1.99 6.62
C GLN A 34 2.74 3.02 6.07
N ILE A 35 3.43 2.65 4.99
CA ILE A 35 4.42 3.48 4.30
C ILE A 35 3.88 3.82 2.91
N GLY A 36 3.49 5.08 2.72
CA GLY A 36 3.11 5.62 1.41
C GLY A 36 4.32 5.85 0.53
N CYS A 37 4.35 5.21 -0.62
CA CYS A 37 5.43 5.26 -1.60
C CYS A 37 5.03 6.06 -2.85
N ASP A 38 4.17 7.06 -2.69
CA ASP A 38 3.76 8.00 -3.75
C ASP A 38 4.32 9.38 -3.45
N PRO A 39 4.86 10.11 -4.46
CA PRO A 39 5.31 11.49 -4.31
C PRO A 39 4.24 12.46 -3.79
N LYS A 40 2.95 12.13 -3.97
CA LYS A 40 1.82 12.95 -3.48
C LYS A 40 1.68 12.93 -1.96
N ALA A 41 2.25 11.90 -1.29
CA ALA A 41 2.22 11.73 0.17
C ALA A 41 0.79 11.75 0.77
N ASP A 42 -0.13 11.06 0.11
CA ASP A 42 -1.56 10.98 0.46
C ASP A 42 -2.05 9.58 0.88
N SER A 43 -1.15 8.61 0.94
CA SER A 43 -1.47 7.21 1.24
C SER A 43 -2.16 7.03 2.60
N THR A 44 -1.69 7.72 3.62
CA THR A 44 -2.14 7.55 5.01
C THR A 44 -3.16 8.61 5.45
N ILE A 45 -3.69 9.41 4.52
CA ILE A 45 -4.56 10.56 4.83
C ILE A 45 -5.82 10.15 5.61
N SER A 46 -6.43 9.01 5.27
CA SER A 46 -7.63 8.50 5.94
C SER A 46 -7.33 7.97 7.35
N LEU A 47 -6.12 7.52 7.62
CA LEU A 47 -5.67 7.12 8.96
C LEU A 47 -5.37 8.33 9.86
N ARG A 48 -5.11 9.47 9.27
CA ARG A 48 -4.75 10.71 9.94
C ARG A 48 -5.90 11.71 10.02
N GLN A 49 -7.11 11.34 9.59
CA GLN A 49 -8.28 12.24 9.57
C GLN A 49 -8.01 13.53 8.79
N GLY A 50 -7.35 13.42 7.64
CA GLY A 50 -6.98 14.57 6.82
C GLY A 50 -5.84 15.45 7.37
N ARG A 51 -5.29 15.15 8.55
CA ARG A 51 -4.19 15.94 9.14
C ARG A 51 -2.92 15.82 8.30
N ASP A 52 -2.19 16.91 8.18
CA ASP A 52 -0.94 16.96 7.43
C ASP A 52 0.14 16.07 8.07
N LEU A 53 0.99 15.51 7.22
CA LEU A 53 2.21 14.82 7.59
C LEU A 53 3.32 15.27 6.64
N THR A 54 4.40 15.83 7.19
CA THR A 54 5.57 16.19 6.38
C THR A 54 6.27 14.91 5.90
N PRO A 55 6.41 14.70 4.58
CA PRO A 55 7.07 13.52 4.05
C PRO A 55 8.53 13.39 4.51
N VAL A 56 9.02 12.14 4.60
CA VAL A 56 10.39 11.83 5.02
C VAL A 56 11.44 12.60 4.23
N LEU A 57 11.26 12.72 2.90
CA LEU A 57 12.23 13.43 2.06
C LEU A 57 12.22 14.94 2.27
N ASP A 58 11.08 15.53 2.58
CA ASP A 58 10.97 16.95 2.88
C ASP A 58 11.63 17.25 4.23
N THR A 59 11.30 16.48 5.25
CA THR A 59 11.96 16.55 6.56
C THR A 59 13.47 16.36 6.46
N TYR A 60 13.93 15.41 5.62
CA TYR A 60 15.37 15.18 5.41
C TYR A 60 16.07 16.36 4.76
N ARG A 61 15.41 17.08 3.86
CA ARG A 61 15.93 18.32 3.24
C ARG A 61 15.99 19.46 4.23
N ASP A 62 14.92 19.66 4.98
CA ASP A 62 14.77 20.78 5.93
C ASP A 62 15.72 20.64 7.11
N LYS A 63 15.91 19.43 7.63
CA LYS A 63 16.82 19.17 8.77
C LYS A 63 18.28 18.98 8.36
N ILE A 64 18.65 19.34 7.13
CA ILE A 64 20.03 19.27 6.63
C ILE A 64 20.68 17.92 6.95
N LYS A 65 19.96 16.83 6.62
CA LYS A 65 20.39 15.42 6.82
C LYS A 65 20.47 14.95 8.28
N ASN A 66 20.09 15.76 9.25
CA ASN A 66 20.04 15.38 10.68
C ASN A 66 18.62 14.96 11.11
N ILE A 67 17.99 14.08 10.32
CA ILE A 67 16.65 13.54 10.61
C ILE A 67 16.72 12.42 11.65
N GLN A 68 15.79 12.40 12.60
CA GLN A 68 15.61 11.29 13.55
C GLN A 68 14.40 10.43 13.14
N LEU A 69 14.24 9.25 13.75
CA LEU A 69 13.13 8.35 13.40
C LEU A 69 11.77 8.98 13.71
N GLU A 70 11.68 9.68 14.84
CA GLU A 70 10.47 10.36 15.32
C GLU A 70 10.00 11.47 14.37
N ASP A 71 10.88 11.96 13.51
CA ASP A 71 10.56 12.97 12.49
C ASP A 71 9.96 12.36 11.23
N MET A 72 9.95 11.03 11.09
CA MET A 72 9.60 10.31 9.87
C MET A 72 8.19 9.73 9.88
N TYR A 73 7.51 9.74 11.03
CA TYR A 73 6.19 9.15 11.17
C TYR A 73 5.26 9.97 12.06
N THR A 74 4.00 9.66 11.97
CA THR A 74 2.99 10.10 12.95
C THR A 74 2.09 8.92 13.31
N ILE A 75 1.37 9.04 14.41
CA ILE A 75 0.41 8.03 14.85
C ILE A 75 -0.99 8.42 14.34
N GLY A 76 -1.60 7.51 13.61
CA GLY A 76 -2.95 7.60 13.08
C GLY A 76 -3.97 6.84 13.91
N TYR A 77 -5.13 6.58 13.30
CA TYR A 77 -6.24 5.85 13.92
C TYR A 77 -5.78 4.50 14.51
N ASN A 78 -6.27 4.19 15.72
CA ASN A 78 -5.94 2.98 16.47
C ASN A 78 -4.44 2.69 16.63
N GLY A 79 -3.59 3.72 16.62
CA GLY A 79 -2.15 3.53 16.79
C GLY A 79 -1.40 3.13 15.53
N VAL A 80 -2.01 3.16 14.36
CA VAL A 80 -1.31 2.89 13.09
C VAL A 80 -0.18 3.90 12.89
N ILE A 81 1.02 3.38 12.65
CA ILE A 81 2.22 4.18 12.36
C ILE A 81 2.17 4.61 10.89
N CYS A 82 1.97 5.90 10.65
CA CYS A 82 1.80 6.49 9.32
C CYS A 82 3.11 7.13 8.84
N VAL A 83 3.58 6.72 7.66
CA VAL A 83 4.78 7.25 7.02
C VAL A 83 4.46 7.63 5.58
N GLU A 84 4.95 8.77 5.12
CA GLU A 84 4.92 9.17 3.72
C GLU A 84 6.35 9.38 3.21
N ALA A 85 6.73 8.63 2.18
CA ALA A 85 8.07 8.76 1.61
C ALA A 85 8.31 10.15 0.99
N GLY A 86 7.29 10.66 0.32
CA GLY A 86 7.39 11.89 -0.46
C GLY A 86 8.13 11.70 -1.80
N GLY A 87 8.36 12.80 -2.49
CA GLY A 87 8.99 12.80 -3.82
C GLY A 87 10.14 13.79 -3.93
N PRO A 88 10.86 13.77 -5.06
CA PRO A 88 11.82 14.83 -5.38
C PRO A 88 11.07 16.16 -5.58
N THR A 89 11.80 17.25 -5.52
CA THR A 89 11.26 18.56 -5.92
C THR A 89 10.64 18.44 -7.33
N PRO A 90 9.42 18.95 -7.55
CA PRO A 90 8.77 18.89 -8.86
C PRO A 90 9.69 19.40 -9.98
N GLY A 91 9.78 18.62 -11.07
CA GLY A 91 10.67 18.92 -12.19
C GLY A 91 12.15 18.52 -12.00
N ILE A 92 12.55 18.05 -10.83
CA ILE A 92 13.94 17.68 -10.53
C ILE A 92 14.02 16.24 -10.02
N GLY A 93 14.45 15.33 -10.87
CA GLY A 93 14.77 13.96 -10.47
C GLY A 93 13.66 12.94 -10.67
N CYS A 94 13.99 11.66 -10.39
CA CYS A 94 13.08 10.52 -10.53
C CYS A 94 12.37 10.26 -9.18
N ALA A 95 11.04 10.19 -9.21
CA ALA A 95 10.21 9.89 -8.04
C ALA A 95 10.63 8.60 -7.32
N GLY A 96 10.92 7.55 -8.07
CA GLY A 96 11.37 6.28 -7.51
C GLY A 96 12.70 6.36 -6.75
N ARG A 97 13.63 7.25 -7.14
CA ARG A 97 14.86 7.47 -6.34
C ARG A 97 14.54 8.11 -5.00
N GLY A 98 13.51 8.99 -4.97
CA GLY A 98 13.03 9.59 -3.72
C GLY A 98 12.51 8.53 -2.77
N VAL A 99 11.58 7.69 -3.23
CA VAL A 99 11.03 6.58 -2.43
C VAL A 99 12.14 5.67 -1.92
N ALA A 100 13.08 5.27 -2.80
CA ALA A 100 14.21 4.44 -2.38
C ALA A 100 15.02 5.10 -1.26
N LYS A 101 15.30 6.40 -1.36
CA LYS A 101 16.03 7.14 -0.32
C LYS A 101 15.26 7.21 1.00
N ALA A 102 13.94 7.42 0.97
CA ALA A 102 13.11 7.45 2.16
C ALA A 102 13.11 6.08 2.87
N LEU A 103 12.97 4.99 2.12
CA LEU A 103 13.02 3.63 2.67
C LEU A 103 14.41 3.29 3.25
N ASP A 104 15.49 3.72 2.59
CA ASP A 104 16.85 3.55 3.12
C ASP A 104 17.07 4.34 4.42
N LEU A 105 16.52 5.55 4.53
CA LEU A 105 16.57 6.35 5.75
C LEU A 105 15.85 5.66 6.92
N LEU A 106 14.64 5.15 6.69
CA LEU A 106 13.91 4.37 7.70
C LEU A 106 14.73 3.17 8.19
N LYS A 107 15.34 2.40 7.26
CA LYS A 107 16.21 1.28 7.63
C LYS A 107 17.46 1.70 8.39
N GLN A 108 18.12 2.79 7.99
CA GLN A 108 19.28 3.34 8.71
C GLN A 108 18.94 3.75 10.15
N LYS A 109 17.67 4.06 10.44
CA LYS A 109 17.16 4.37 11.77
C LYS A 109 16.60 3.16 12.51
N ASN A 110 16.79 1.95 11.98
CA ASN A 110 16.36 0.69 12.58
C ASN A 110 14.87 0.70 12.98
N PHE A 111 14.00 1.23 12.10
CA PHE A 111 12.59 1.42 12.42
C PHE A 111 11.89 0.13 12.87
N GLU A 112 12.27 -1.02 12.30
CA GLU A 112 11.72 -2.33 12.63
C GLU A 112 12.03 -2.72 14.09
N GLU A 113 13.27 -2.44 14.54
CA GLU A 113 13.74 -2.76 15.90
C GLU A 113 13.28 -1.74 16.95
N VAL A 114 12.99 -0.51 16.55
CA VAL A 114 12.56 0.55 17.48
C VAL A 114 11.06 0.58 17.64
N LEU A 115 10.31 0.43 16.56
CA LEU A 115 8.84 0.56 16.54
C LEU A 115 8.13 -0.79 16.68
N HIS A 116 8.84 -1.91 16.49
CA HIS A 116 8.32 -3.29 16.60
C HIS A 116 6.98 -3.53 15.89
N PRO A 117 6.82 -3.15 14.60
CA PRO A 117 5.57 -3.41 13.90
C PRO A 117 5.38 -4.91 13.69
N ASP A 118 4.14 -5.40 13.90
CA ASP A 118 3.76 -6.77 13.51
C ASP A 118 3.58 -6.88 12.01
N VAL A 119 3.05 -5.81 11.39
CA VAL A 119 2.77 -5.71 9.96
C VAL A 119 3.25 -4.38 9.39
N VAL A 120 3.96 -4.44 8.28
CA VAL A 120 4.36 -3.26 7.49
C VAL A 120 3.71 -3.34 6.12
N PHE A 121 2.87 -2.37 5.78
CA PHE A 121 2.33 -2.19 4.43
C PHE A 121 3.12 -1.13 3.67
N TYR A 122 3.61 -1.49 2.49
CA TYR A 122 4.13 -0.56 1.49
C TYR A 122 3.04 -0.28 0.46
N ASP A 123 2.47 0.91 0.47
CA ASP A 123 1.49 1.37 -0.52
C ASP A 123 2.23 1.98 -1.70
N VAL A 124 2.43 1.20 -2.76
CA VAL A 124 3.36 1.53 -3.85
C VAL A 124 2.61 1.99 -5.09
N LEU A 125 3.06 3.10 -5.68
CA LEU A 125 2.55 3.57 -6.98
C LEU A 125 2.75 2.50 -8.06
N GLY A 126 1.69 2.16 -8.77
CA GLY A 126 1.67 1.02 -9.70
C GLY A 126 1.68 1.37 -11.19
N ASP A 127 1.76 2.67 -11.54
CA ASP A 127 1.70 3.08 -12.95
C ASP A 127 3.04 2.93 -13.68
N VAL A 128 4.16 2.87 -12.94
CA VAL A 128 5.49 2.74 -13.53
C VAL A 128 6.40 1.86 -12.66
N VAL A 129 6.85 0.75 -13.19
CA VAL A 129 7.84 -0.11 -12.53
C VAL A 129 9.25 0.39 -12.89
N CYS A 130 9.61 1.59 -12.45
CA CYS A 130 10.99 2.04 -12.54
C CYS A 130 11.82 1.55 -11.34
N GLY A 131 13.16 1.57 -11.47
CA GLY A 131 14.06 0.97 -10.49
C GLY A 131 13.90 1.41 -9.02
N GLY A 132 13.29 2.57 -8.76
CA GLY A 132 13.03 3.03 -7.40
C GLY A 132 11.74 2.45 -6.81
N PHE A 133 10.67 2.34 -7.61
CA PHE A 133 9.42 1.70 -7.18
C PHE A 133 9.54 0.17 -7.10
N SER A 134 10.61 -0.42 -7.61
CA SER A 134 10.92 -1.83 -7.41
C SER A 134 11.64 -2.12 -6.07
N MET A 135 11.97 -1.10 -5.27
CA MET A 135 12.61 -1.31 -3.97
C MET A 135 11.79 -2.23 -3.04
N PRO A 136 10.47 -2.03 -2.88
CA PRO A 136 9.67 -2.94 -2.06
C PRO A 136 9.62 -4.39 -2.56
N LEU A 137 9.94 -4.66 -3.84
CA LEU A 137 10.00 -6.02 -4.37
C LEU A 137 11.25 -6.79 -3.92
N ARG A 138 12.26 -6.11 -3.41
CA ARG A 138 13.48 -6.77 -2.92
C ARG A 138 13.18 -7.54 -1.65
N LYS A 139 13.76 -8.74 -1.51
CA LYS A 139 13.57 -9.65 -0.34
C LYS A 139 13.83 -9.00 1.03
N ASN A 140 14.59 -7.90 1.06
CA ASN A 140 14.87 -7.18 2.31
C ASN A 140 13.80 -6.15 2.68
N TYR A 141 12.78 -5.94 1.84
CA TYR A 141 11.70 -4.98 2.09
C TYR A 141 10.36 -5.67 2.27
N ALA A 142 9.79 -6.31 1.26
CA ALA A 142 8.55 -7.05 1.41
C ALA A 142 8.77 -8.56 1.39
N ASP A 143 7.95 -9.30 2.10
CA ASP A 143 7.89 -10.76 2.08
C ASP A 143 6.91 -11.21 1.01
N ASN A 144 5.76 -10.53 0.89
CA ASN A 144 4.71 -10.81 -0.09
C ASN A 144 4.34 -9.55 -0.88
N VAL A 145 3.93 -9.74 -2.13
CA VAL A 145 3.55 -8.67 -3.05
C VAL A 145 2.17 -8.94 -3.64
N TYR A 146 1.28 -7.97 -3.54
CA TYR A 146 -0.08 -8.06 -4.07
C TYR A 146 -0.37 -6.93 -5.05
N VAL A 147 -1.27 -7.20 -6.00
CA VAL A 147 -1.79 -6.18 -6.90
C VAL A 147 -3.28 -5.97 -6.65
N ILE A 148 -3.71 -4.70 -6.61
CA ILE A 148 -5.13 -4.36 -6.61
C ILE A 148 -5.56 -4.07 -8.04
N SER A 149 -6.65 -4.71 -8.49
CA SER A 149 -7.26 -4.48 -9.80
C SER A 149 -8.77 -4.46 -9.72
N SER A 150 -9.41 -3.97 -10.76
CA SER A 150 -10.86 -4.07 -11.02
C SER A 150 -11.07 -4.67 -12.41
N GLY A 151 -12.34 -4.92 -12.79
CA GLY A 151 -12.68 -5.37 -14.14
C GLY A 151 -12.64 -4.28 -15.22
N GLU A 152 -12.23 -3.05 -14.89
CA GLU A 152 -11.99 -2.01 -15.87
C GLU A 152 -10.80 -2.36 -16.78
N GLN A 153 -10.95 -2.16 -18.08
CA GLN A 153 -9.94 -2.56 -19.06
C GLN A 153 -8.53 -2.02 -18.74
N MET A 154 -8.46 -0.74 -18.35
CA MET A 154 -7.17 -0.12 -18.03
C MET A 154 -6.57 -0.61 -16.69
N ALA A 155 -7.39 -1.11 -15.77
CA ALA A 155 -6.93 -1.72 -14.53
C ALA A 155 -6.34 -3.11 -14.79
N ILE A 156 -7.05 -3.92 -15.59
CA ILE A 156 -6.56 -5.23 -16.07
C ILE A 156 -5.23 -5.07 -16.81
N TYR A 157 -5.16 -4.14 -17.76
CA TYR A 157 -3.92 -3.89 -18.52
C TYR A 157 -2.75 -3.49 -17.61
N ALA A 158 -2.99 -2.60 -16.64
CA ALA A 158 -1.97 -2.21 -15.68
C ALA A 158 -1.52 -3.37 -14.79
N ALA A 159 -2.46 -4.20 -14.31
CA ALA A 159 -2.15 -5.38 -13.50
C ALA A 159 -1.34 -6.42 -14.29
N MET A 160 -1.68 -6.67 -15.56
CA MET A 160 -0.90 -7.53 -16.45
C MET A 160 0.54 -7.03 -16.62
N ASN A 161 0.73 -5.75 -16.90
CA ASN A 161 2.07 -5.17 -17.05
C ASN A 161 2.89 -5.26 -15.75
N LEU A 162 2.24 -5.04 -14.60
CA LEU A 162 2.87 -5.22 -13.30
C LEU A 162 3.28 -6.67 -13.06
N GLY A 163 2.40 -7.63 -13.34
CA GLY A 163 2.68 -9.05 -13.21
C GLY A 163 3.87 -9.50 -14.07
N LEU A 164 3.90 -9.08 -15.33
CA LEU A 164 5.04 -9.35 -16.24
C LEU A 164 6.35 -8.75 -15.73
N ALA A 165 6.30 -7.52 -15.19
CA ALA A 165 7.47 -6.91 -14.58
C ALA A 165 7.94 -7.67 -13.33
N MET A 166 7.00 -8.09 -12.46
CA MET A 166 7.30 -8.88 -11.26
C MET A 166 7.88 -10.25 -11.58
N GLU A 167 7.41 -10.92 -12.66
CA GLU A 167 8.00 -12.17 -13.11
C GLU A 167 9.47 -11.97 -13.54
N ASN A 168 9.79 -10.85 -14.23
CA ASN A 168 11.17 -10.51 -14.55
C ASN A 168 12.03 -10.25 -13.31
N PHE A 169 11.46 -9.64 -12.27
CA PHE A 169 12.15 -9.45 -10.98
C PHE A 169 12.35 -10.76 -10.24
N LYS A 170 11.36 -11.67 -10.26
CA LYS A 170 11.44 -13.01 -9.67
C LYS A 170 12.58 -13.82 -10.27
N ARG A 171 12.77 -13.77 -11.60
CA ARG A 171 13.92 -14.41 -12.27
C ARG A 171 15.28 -13.86 -11.83
N ARG A 172 15.32 -12.64 -11.31
CA ARG A 172 16.52 -12.00 -10.74
C ARG A 172 16.66 -12.22 -9.23
N GLY A 173 15.86 -13.11 -8.64
CA GLY A 173 15.92 -13.47 -7.22
C GLY A 173 15.14 -12.53 -6.28
N HIS A 174 14.25 -11.68 -6.82
CA HIS A 174 13.31 -10.85 -6.06
C HIS A 174 11.96 -11.57 -5.82
N ASN A 175 11.04 -10.92 -5.11
CA ASN A 175 9.70 -11.47 -4.91
C ASN A 175 8.86 -11.36 -6.18
N GLY A 176 8.08 -12.40 -6.45
CA GLY A 176 7.02 -12.38 -7.47
C GLY A 176 5.69 -11.93 -6.87
N LEU A 177 4.64 -11.97 -7.70
CA LEU A 177 3.28 -11.68 -7.28
C LEU A 177 2.74 -12.83 -6.41
N SER A 178 2.17 -12.50 -5.24
CA SER A 178 1.60 -13.44 -4.27
C SER A 178 0.08 -13.54 -4.37
N GLY A 179 -0.60 -12.53 -4.92
CA GLY A 179 -2.05 -12.53 -5.05
C GLY A 179 -2.61 -11.24 -5.65
N ILE A 180 -3.89 -11.33 -6.02
CA ILE A 180 -4.69 -10.23 -6.56
C ILE A 180 -5.76 -9.89 -5.52
N ILE A 181 -5.93 -8.60 -5.20
CA ILE A 181 -7.08 -8.08 -4.47
C ILE A 181 -8.02 -7.46 -5.50
N ALA A 182 -9.20 -8.04 -5.65
CA ALA A 182 -10.23 -7.54 -6.56
C ALA A 182 -10.99 -6.39 -5.91
N ASN A 183 -10.85 -5.17 -6.42
CA ASN A 183 -11.62 -4.00 -5.98
C ASN A 183 -12.64 -3.62 -7.04
N LYS A 184 -13.85 -4.19 -6.93
CA LYS A 184 -14.89 -4.10 -7.95
C LYS A 184 -15.45 -2.70 -8.12
N ARG A 185 -15.82 -2.39 -9.37
CA ARG A 185 -16.37 -1.09 -9.81
C ARG A 185 -17.74 -1.21 -10.46
N ASN A 186 -18.41 -2.37 -10.35
CA ASN A 186 -19.68 -2.67 -11.02
C ASN A 186 -19.57 -2.61 -12.55
N VAL A 187 -18.48 -3.09 -13.12
CA VAL A 187 -18.27 -3.15 -14.57
C VAL A 187 -18.90 -4.43 -15.13
N ASN A 188 -19.48 -4.37 -16.31
CA ASN A 188 -20.05 -5.55 -16.96
C ASN A 188 -18.99 -6.65 -17.20
N GLY A 189 -19.31 -7.88 -16.79
CA GLY A 189 -18.43 -9.04 -16.91
C GLY A 189 -17.18 -8.94 -16.00
N GLU A 190 -17.27 -8.22 -14.88
CA GLU A 190 -16.15 -7.93 -14.01
C GLU A 190 -15.53 -9.19 -13.42
N ASP A 191 -16.35 -10.12 -12.96
CA ASP A 191 -15.89 -11.37 -12.35
C ASP A 191 -15.13 -12.24 -13.36
N GLU A 192 -15.64 -12.36 -14.59
CA GLU A 192 -14.99 -13.11 -15.66
C GLU A 192 -13.62 -12.50 -16.02
N LYS A 193 -13.56 -11.17 -16.15
CA LYS A 193 -12.31 -10.46 -16.45
C LYS A 193 -11.26 -10.63 -15.35
N LEU A 194 -11.69 -10.55 -14.08
CA LEU A 194 -10.80 -10.74 -12.94
C LEU A 194 -10.33 -12.19 -12.82
N HIS A 195 -11.20 -13.17 -13.15
CA HIS A 195 -10.83 -14.57 -13.22
C HIS A 195 -9.78 -14.80 -14.30
N THR A 196 -10.01 -14.31 -15.53
CA THR A 196 -9.03 -14.37 -16.62
C THR A 196 -7.70 -13.74 -16.22
N LEU A 197 -7.72 -12.56 -15.57
CA LEU A 197 -6.50 -11.93 -15.05
C LEU A 197 -5.75 -12.84 -14.06
N SER A 198 -6.49 -13.53 -13.18
CA SER A 198 -5.92 -14.48 -12.21
C SER A 198 -5.27 -15.67 -12.90
N GLU A 199 -5.90 -16.22 -13.94
CA GLU A 199 -5.34 -17.30 -14.74
C GLU A 199 -4.10 -16.86 -15.53
N ASP A 200 -4.17 -15.73 -16.23
CA ASP A 200 -3.07 -15.20 -17.05
C ASP A 200 -1.82 -14.86 -16.20
N LEU A 201 -2.01 -14.43 -14.97
CA LEU A 201 -0.93 -14.13 -14.02
C LEU A 201 -0.50 -15.34 -13.17
N GLU A 202 -1.16 -16.50 -13.33
CA GLU A 202 -0.98 -17.69 -12.49
C GLU A 202 -1.00 -17.34 -10.98
N CYS A 203 -1.92 -16.45 -10.58
CA CYS A 203 -1.91 -15.81 -9.28
C CYS A 203 -3.33 -15.71 -8.70
N PRO A 204 -3.58 -16.20 -7.46
CA PRO A 204 -4.93 -16.29 -6.92
C PRO A 204 -5.52 -14.91 -6.58
N ILE A 205 -6.84 -14.78 -6.68
CA ILE A 205 -7.59 -13.69 -6.05
C ILE A 205 -7.68 -14.01 -4.56
N VAL A 206 -7.03 -13.20 -3.72
CA VAL A 206 -6.94 -13.40 -2.26
C VAL A 206 -8.04 -12.67 -1.49
N GLY A 207 -8.78 -11.81 -2.15
CA GLY A 207 -9.90 -11.10 -1.56
C GLY A 207 -10.63 -10.25 -2.58
N THR A 208 -11.92 -10.02 -2.31
CA THR A 208 -12.79 -9.21 -3.16
C THR A 208 -13.45 -8.12 -2.32
N ILE A 209 -13.39 -6.91 -2.81
CA ILE A 209 -14.03 -5.73 -2.26
C ILE A 209 -15.11 -5.32 -3.24
N GLU A 210 -16.36 -5.46 -2.84
CA GLU A 210 -17.50 -4.99 -3.62
C GLU A 210 -17.58 -3.46 -3.60
N HIS A 211 -18.11 -2.87 -4.67
CA HIS A 211 -18.32 -1.43 -4.72
C HIS A 211 -19.25 -0.97 -3.58
N SER A 212 -18.76 -0.07 -2.73
CA SER A 212 -19.49 0.38 -1.54
C SER A 212 -19.51 1.91 -1.43
N MET A 213 -20.71 2.48 -1.26
CA MET A 213 -20.90 3.90 -0.98
C MET A 213 -20.41 4.29 0.42
N VAL A 214 -20.35 3.34 1.36
CA VAL A 214 -19.83 3.58 2.70
C VAL A 214 -18.35 3.86 2.64
N VAL A 215 -17.60 3.06 1.87
CA VAL A 215 -16.16 3.29 1.64
C VAL A 215 -15.91 4.66 1.01
N LYS A 216 -16.76 5.05 0.03
CA LYS A 216 -16.64 6.36 -0.60
C LYS A 216 -16.88 7.49 0.40
N ARG A 217 -17.96 7.42 1.20
CA ARG A 217 -18.28 8.43 2.23
C ARG A 217 -17.15 8.58 3.24
N ALA A 218 -16.64 7.47 3.80
CA ALA A 218 -15.53 7.50 4.73
C ALA A 218 -14.31 8.19 4.10
N SER A 219 -13.98 7.84 2.85
CA SER A 219 -12.84 8.42 2.13
C SER A 219 -13.02 9.91 1.82
N ASP A 220 -14.23 10.35 1.45
CA ASP A 220 -14.54 11.76 1.15
C ASP A 220 -14.34 12.65 2.41
N ASP A 221 -14.60 12.08 3.60
CA ASP A 221 -14.40 12.74 4.90
C ASP A 221 -12.99 12.48 5.50
N ALA A 222 -12.09 11.85 4.73
CA ALA A 222 -10.74 11.46 5.16
C ALA A 222 -10.70 10.53 6.38
N PHE A 223 -11.64 9.59 6.48
CA PHE A 223 -11.67 8.53 7.49
C PHE A 223 -11.51 7.15 6.86
N THR A 224 -11.13 6.18 7.68
CA THR A 224 -11.32 4.76 7.35
C THR A 224 -12.75 4.32 7.67
N VAL A 225 -13.21 3.22 7.06
CA VAL A 225 -14.55 2.68 7.36
C VAL A 225 -14.64 2.25 8.82
N ALA A 226 -13.59 1.65 9.36
CA ALA A 226 -13.55 1.21 10.76
C ALA A 226 -13.70 2.39 11.75
N GLU A 227 -13.27 3.58 11.36
CA GLU A 227 -13.41 4.79 12.18
C GLU A 227 -14.76 5.46 12.02
N ALA A 228 -15.21 5.67 10.76
CA ALA A 228 -16.43 6.39 10.45
C ALA A 228 -17.70 5.53 10.65
N PHE A 229 -17.61 4.23 10.38
CA PHE A 229 -18.74 3.30 10.39
C PHE A 229 -18.31 1.94 10.97
N PRO A 230 -18.00 1.87 12.28
CA PRO A 230 -17.39 0.67 12.89
C PRO A 230 -18.22 -0.61 12.81
N ASP A 231 -19.53 -0.47 12.71
CA ASP A 231 -20.48 -1.59 12.64
C ASP A 231 -20.82 -2.00 11.18
N ASP A 232 -20.23 -1.34 10.17
CA ASP A 232 -20.51 -1.66 8.77
C ASP A 232 -19.81 -2.96 8.36
N PRO A 233 -20.48 -3.85 7.60
CA PRO A 233 -19.90 -5.11 7.12
C PRO A 233 -18.61 -4.97 6.33
N MET A 234 -18.32 -3.79 5.75
CA MET A 234 -17.07 -3.54 5.05
C MET A 234 -15.85 -3.62 5.97
N VAL A 235 -16.00 -3.37 7.28
CA VAL A 235 -14.93 -3.56 8.27
C VAL A 235 -14.49 -5.02 8.29
N ASP A 236 -15.44 -5.95 8.28
CA ASP A 236 -15.16 -7.39 8.24
C ASP A 236 -14.53 -7.82 6.91
N VAL A 237 -14.94 -7.22 5.80
CA VAL A 237 -14.32 -7.47 4.48
C VAL A 237 -12.84 -7.12 4.50
N TYR A 238 -12.49 -5.91 4.94
CA TYR A 238 -11.09 -5.51 5.05
C TYR A 238 -10.30 -6.34 6.06
N THR A 239 -10.93 -6.70 7.19
CA THR A 239 -10.33 -7.56 8.19
C THR A 239 -9.99 -8.94 7.60
N LYS A 240 -10.93 -9.57 6.88
CA LYS A 240 -10.73 -10.89 6.26
C LYS A 240 -9.59 -10.85 5.24
N ILE A 241 -9.58 -9.84 4.36
CA ILE A 241 -8.52 -9.70 3.36
C ILE A 241 -7.17 -9.49 4.05
N ALA A 242 -7.10 -8.59 5.04
CA ALA A 242 -5.88 -8.32 5.76
C ALA A 242 -5.35 -9.58 6.47
N MET A 243 -6.21 -10.32 7.16
CA MET A 243 -5.85 -11.58 7.83
C MET A 243 -5.40 -12.66 6.84
N GLU A 244 -6.05 -12.76 5.68
CA GLU A 244 -5.65 -13.69 4.62
C GLU A 244 -4.23 -13.41 4.13
N ILE A 245 -3.90 -12.14 3.83
CA ILE A 245 -2.60 -11.79 3.28
C ILE A 245 -1.45 -11.84 4.29
N ILE A 246 -1.70 -11.58 5.58
CA ILE A 246 -0.65 -11.69 6.62
C ILE A 246 -0.36 -13.13 7.03
N ASN A 247 -1.31 -14.05 6.85
CA ASN A 247 -1.15 -15.46 7.20
C ASN A 247 -0.60 -16.32 6.04
N ARG A 248 -0.46 -15.77 4.86
CA ARG A 248 0.19 -16.46 3.74
C ARG A 248 1.71 -16.48 3.92
N ASP A 249 2.29 -17.64 3.61
CA ASP A 249 3.74 -17.87 3.61
C ASP A 249 4.40 -17.35 2.33
#